data_f67db121acb04dcfbc0f884fcea1e1e4
#
_entry.id   f67db121acb04dcfbc0f884fcea1e1e4
#
_cell.length_a   1.000
_cell.length_b   1.000
_cell.length_c   1.000
_cell.angle_alpha   90.00
_cell.angle_beta   90.00
_cell.angle_gamma   90.00
#
_symmetry.space_group_name_H-M   'P 1'
#
loop_
_entity.id
_entity.type
_entity.pdbx_description
1 polymer ?
#
loop_
_entity_poly.entity_id
_entity_poly.type
_entity_poly.pdbx_seq_one_letter_code
_entity_poly.pdbx_strand_id
1 'polypeptide(L)'
;MKKLLLLVGALVSSIAMADVIEVRVGGDLTNRATFKDTDNQNWKINDDALKNGFEITGEYRTPIAENLEIGGGISYKFNKLSNKNYSGLTMKGINSVPIFFTTRYNFKNASEITPYVKGNLGLAINSGKVESKNLVAKESLKFGSGVYYGIGTGLQYKNFVADLSYNVNTMRTKYNFNMPGYKEEGKFNTNHGTLTLGVGYSFGF
;
A
#
# COMPACT_ATOMS: atom_id res chain seq x y z
N MET A 1 21.40 18.00 3.87
CA MET A 1 20.04 18.19 3.37
C MET A 1 19.97 19.08 2.12
N LYS A 2 20.58 20.29 2.07
CA LYS A 2 20.55 21.17 0.87
C LYS A 2 21.17 20.55 -0.39
N LYS A 3 22.23 19.73 -0.27
CA LYS A 3 22.88 19.05 -1.41
C LYS A 3 22.04 17.93 -2.02
N LEU A 4 21.19 17.27 -1.22
CA LEU A 4 20.27 16.23 -1.69
C LEU A 4 19.11 16.84 -2.49
N LEU A 5 18.60 17.99 -2.04
CA LEU A 5 17.56 18.76 -2.75
C LEU A 5 18.05 19.31 -4.10
N LEU A 6 19.33 19.73 -4.19
CA LEU A 6 19.94 20.17 -5.43
C LEU A 6 20.16 19.01 -6.42
N LEU A 7 20.49 17.81 -5.92
CA LEU A 7 20.65 16.62 -6.76
C LEU A 7 19.32 16.15 -7.35
N VAL A 8 18.26 16.20 -6.55
CA VAL A 8 16.89 15.90 -7.00
C VAL A 8 16.40 16.95 -8.01
N GLY A 9 16.69 18.24 -7.76
CA GLY A 9 16.36 19.33 -8.68
C GLY A 9 17.12 19.27 -10.02
N ALA A 10 18.38 18.86 -10.01
CA ALA A 10 19.20 18.73 -11.22
C ALA A 10 18.84 17.51 -12.09
N LEU A 11 18.30 16.45 -11.48
CA LEU A 11 17.79 15.28 -12.22
C LEU A 11 16.46 15.58 -12.94
N VAL A 12 15.67 16.54 -12.44
CA VAL A 12 14.39 16.91 -13.05
C VAL A 12 14.55 17.84 -14.25
N SER A 13 15.67 18.57 -14.34
CA SER A 13 15.86 19.63 -15.36
C SER A 13 16.48 19.19 -16.69
N SER A 14 16.86 17.91 -16.87
CA SER A 14 17.68 17.49 -18.02
C SER A 14 17.01 16.52 -19.00
N ILE A 15 15.75 16.14 -18.80
CA ILE A 15 15.10 15.20 -19.71
C ILE A 15 13.82 15.85 -20.25
N ALA A 16 13.91 16.41 -21.45
CA ALA A 16 12.76 16.83 -22.26
C ALA A 16 12.05 15.59 -22.87
N MET A 17 11.71 14.61 -22.03
CA MET A 17 10.88 13.46 -22.38
C MET A 17 9.51 13.69 -21.75
N ALA A 18 8.47 13.30 -22.46
CA ALA A 18 7.10 13.52 -22.02
C ALA A 18 6.84 12.89 -20.63
N ASP A 19 6.64 13.73 -19.64
CA ASP A 19 6.28 13.30 -18.30
C ASP A 19 4.87 12.73 -18.28
N VAL A 20 4.60 11.85 -17.34
CA VAL A 20 3.33 11.15 -17.21
C VAL A 20 2.76 11.36 -15.81
N ILE A 21 1.54 11.85 -15.73
CA ILE A 21 0.71 11.78 -14.52
C ILE A 21 -0.33 10.69 -14.73
N GLU A 22 -0.42 9.76 -13.81
CA GLU A 22 -1.40 8.68 -13.83
C GLU A 22 -2.26 8.69 -12.59
N VAL A 23 -3.57 8.59 -12.77
CA VAL A 23 -4.55 8.45 -11.68
C VAL A 23 -5.26 7.12 -11.86
N ARG A 24 -5.27 6.31 -10.80
CA ARG A 24 -5.93 4.99 -10.79
C ARG A 24 -6.86 4.83 -9.60
N VAL A 25 -7.89 4.01 -9.82
CA VAL A 25 -8.74 3.47 -8.77
C VAL A 25 -8.66 1.95 -8.82
N GLY A 26 -8.62 1.31 -7.66
CA GLY A 26 -8.47 -0.13 -7.58
C GLY A 26 -9.31 -0.75 -6.46
N GLY A 27 -9.65 -2.01 -6.66
CA GLY A 27 -10.30 -2.86 -5.67
C GLY A 27 -9.43 -4.06 -5.31
N ASP A 28 -9.36 -4.40 -4.03
CA ASP A 28 -8.62 -5.57 -3.57
C ASP A 28 -9.40 -6.84 -3.88
N LEU A 29 -8.74 -7.77 -4.57
CA LEU A 29 -9.24 -9.12 -4.84
C LEU A 29 -8.96 -10.05 -3.66
N THR A 30 -7.81 -9.88 -3.00
CA THR A 30 -7.44 -10.64 -1.80
C THR A 30 -6.76 -9.75 -0.78
N ASN A 31 -6.97 -10.08 0.50
CA ASN A 31 -6.33 -9.41 1.63
C ASN A 31 -5.76 -10.46 2.59
N ARG A 32 -4.45 -10.42 2.87
CA ARG A 32 -3.79 -11.34 3.78
C ARG A 32 -3.03 -10.57 4.85
N ALA A 33 -3.33 -10.83 6.11
CA ALA A 33 -2.57 -10.31 7.22
C ALA A 33 -1.75 -11.44 7.88
N THR A 34 -0.43 -11.23 8.00
CA THR A 34 0.48 -12.15 8.69
C THR A 34 1.10 -11.42 9.88
N PHE A 35 0.94 -11.96 11.06
CA PHE A 35 1.52 -11.46 12.29
C PHE A 35 2.81 -12.22 12.57
N LYS A 36 3.89 -11.49 12.83
CA LYS A 36 5.17 -12.07 13.25
C LYS A 36 5.39 -11.72 14.72
N ASP A 37 5.34 -12.74 15.57
CA ASP A 37 5.71 -12.60 16.97
C ASP A 37 7.25 -12.65 17.13
N THR A 38 7.75 -12.12 18.26
CA THR A 38 9.17 -12.14 18.65
C THR A 38 9.75 -13.56 18.70
N ASP A 39 8.94 -14.58 18.94
CA ASP A 39 9.34 -15.99 19.03
C ASP A 39 9.24 -16.76 17.70
N ASN A 40 9.26 -16.06 16.54
CA ASN A 40 9.18 -16.65 15.20
C ASN A 40 7.92 -17.49 14.91
N GLN A 41 6.88 -17.42 15.71
CA GLN A 41 5.59 -18.04 15.39
C GLN A 41 4.78 -17.13 14.45
N ASN A 42 4.54 -17.60 13.24
CA ASN A 42 3.73 -16.90 12.25
C ASN A 42 2.25 -17.24 12.43
N TRP A 43 1.46 -16.30 12.86
CA TRP A 43 0.00 -16.41 12.90
C TRP A 43 -0.57 -15.82 11.61
N LYS A 44 -1.34 -16.62 10.87
CA LYS A 44 -2.02 -16.15 9.65
C LYS A 44 -3.49 -15.95 9.97
N ILE A 45 -3.99 -14.74 9.72
CA ILE A 45 -5.43 -14.51 9.67
C ILE A 45 -5.85 -14.59 8.21
N ASN A 46 -6.70 -15.56 7.90
CA ASN A 46 -7.22 -15.77 6.56
C ASN A 46 -8.19 -14.66 6.13
N ASP A 47 -8.42 -14.57 4.81
CA ASP A 47 -9.15 -13.54 4.06
C ASP A 47 -10.54 -13.15 4.62
N ASP A 48 -11.16 -13.95 5.48
CA ASP A 48 -12.50 -13.71 6.01
C ASP A 48 -12.61 -12.55 7.03
N ALA A 49 -11.48 -12.10 7.60
CA ALA A 49 -11.47 -11.02 8.58
C ALA A 49 -11.32 -9.62 7.96
N LEU A 50 -10.80 -9.54 6.75
CA LEU A 50 -10.61 -8.30 5.99
C LEU A 50 -11.55 -8.30 4.80
N LYS A 51 -12.45 -7.31 4.72
CA LYS A 51 -13.25 -7.09 3.51
C LYS A 51 -12.39 -6.47 2.42
N ASN A 52 -12.81 -6.67 1.16
CA ASN A 52 -12.18 -6.06 0.01
C ASN A 52 -12.00 -4.55 0.21
N GLY A 53 -10.77 -4.08 0.09
CA GLY A 53 -10.40 -2.68 0.20
C GLY A 53 -10.59 -1.96 -1.13
N PHE A 54 -10.54 -0.64 -1.04
CA PHE A 54 -10.55 0.27 -2.19
C PHE A 54 -9.31 1.17 -2.12
N GLU A 55 -8.71 1.46 -3.28
CA GLU A 55 -7.49 2.27 -3.39
C GLU A 55 -7.66 3.34 -4.46
N ILE A 56 -7.20 4.56 -4.16
CA ILE A 56 -6.97 5.63 -5.15
C ILE A 56 -5.48 5.91 -5.15
N THR A 57 -4.88 5.94 -6.34
CA THR A 57 -3.43 6.14 -6.52
C THR A 57 -3.19 7.26 -7.53
N GLY A 58 -2.28 8.17 -7.19
CA GLY A 58 -1.68 9.14 -8.10
C GLY A 58 -0.19 8.83 -8.25
N GLU A 59 0.30 8.78 -9.49
CA GLU A 59 1.71 8.59 -9.82
C GLU A 59 2.18 9.66 -10.79
N TYR A 60 3.39 10.16 -10.57
CA TYR A 60 4.14 10.95 -11.54
C TYR A 60 5.34 10.12 -11.99
N ARG A 61 5.55 9.99 -13.29
CA ARG A 61 6.68 9.26 -13.87
C ARG A 61 7.33 10.07 -14.99
N THR A 62 8.64 9.93 -15.10
CA THR A 62 9.44 10.44 -16.21
C THR A 62 10.18 9.28 -16.89
N PRO A 63 10.19 9.20 -18.22
CA PRO A 63 10.99 8.21 -18.93
C PRO A 63 12.47 8.54 -18.77
N ILE A 64 13.27 7.53 -18.43
CA ILE A 64 14.74 7.60 -18.34
C ILE A 64 15.43 6.80 -19.43
N ALA A 65 14.68 5.94 -20.12
CA ALA A 65 15.09 5.20 -21.29
C ALA A 65 13.84 4.92 -22.15
N GLU A 66 14.04 4.42 -23.36
CA GLU A 66 12.96 4.17 -24.32
C GLU A 66 11.76 3.39 -23.75
N ASN A 67 12.02 2.42 -22.88
CA ASN A 67 11.00 1.52 -22.31
C ASN A 67 10.90 1.63 -20.80
N LEU A 68 11.70 2.49 -20.14
CA LEU A 68 11.83 2.54 -18.70
C LEU A 68 11.43 3.92 -18.17
N GLU A 69 10.46 3.93 -17.27
CA GLU A 69 9.99 5.10 -16.53
C GLU A 69 10.30 4.93 -15.03
N ILE A 70 10.64 6.04 -14.39
CA ILE A 70 10.79 6.11 -12.93
C ILE A 70 9.98 7.28 -12.39
N GLY A 71 9.61 7.21 -11.13
CA GLY A 71 8.85 8.31 -10.55
C GLY A 71 8.47 8.10 -9.10
N GLY A 72 7.45 8.82 -8.68
CA GLY A 72 6.90 8.73 -7.35
C GLY A 72 5.39 8.67 -7.36
N GLY A 73 4.82 8.11 -6.30
CA GLY A 73 3.37 8.02 -6.17
C GLY A 73 2.90 8.12 -4.73
N ILE A 74 1.64 8.42 -4.61
CA ILE A 74 0.89 8.42 -3.37
C ILE A 74 -0.41 7.65 -3.58
N SER A 75 -0.76 6.80 -2.62
CA SER A 75 -2.04 6.09 -2.62
C SER A 75 -2.81 6.41 -1.34
N TYR A 76 -4.13 6.32 -1.44
CA TYR A 76 -5.01 6.26 -0.28
C TYR A 76 -5.78 4.95 -0.32
N LYS A 77 -5.55 4.10 0.68
CA LYS A 77 -6.13 2.77 0.76
C LYS A 77 -7.11 2.67 1.91
N PHE A 78 -8.30 2.24 1.59
CA PHE A 78 -9.42 2.02 2.49
C PHE A 78 -9.63 0.52 2.70
N ASN A 79 -9.40 0.02 3.90
CA ASN A 79 -9.67 -1.37 4.24
C ASN A 79 -10.78 -1.43 5.30
N LYS A 80 -11.94 -1.97 4.92
CA LYS A 80 -13.02 -2.27 5.88
C LYS A 80 -12.74 -3.60 6.56
N LEU A 81 -12.82 -3.64 7.88
CA LEU A 81 -12.83 -4.89 8.62
C LEU A 81 -14.22 -5.54 8.53
N SER A 82 -14.26 -6.86 8.45
CA SER A 82 -15.51 -7.62 8.40
C SER A 82 -16.25 -7.45 9.74
N ASN A 83 -17.54 -7.06 9.67
CA ASN A 83 -18.45 -7.00 10.82
C ASN A 83 -18.92 -8.39 11.29
N LYS A 84 -18.13 -9.45 11.12
CA LYS A 84 -18.45 -10.71 11.78
C LYS A 84 -18.30 -10.45 13.28
N ASN A 85 -19.43 -10.44 13.99
CA ASN A 85 -19.58 -10.21 15.42
C ASN A 85 -18.67 -11.15 16.22
N TYR A 86 -17.45 -10.72 16.48
CA TYR A 86 -16.73 -11.19 17.66
C TYR A 86 -17.27 -10.36 18.80
N SER A 87 -18.06 -10.98 19.67
CA SER A 87 -18.72 -10.36 20.81
C SER A 87 -17.78 -9.41 21.56
N GLY A 88 -18.07 -8.10 21.50
CA GLY A 88 -17.35 -7.06 22.25
C GLY A 88 -16.17 -6.37 21.57
N LEU A 89 -15.80 -6.71 20.29
CA LEU A 89 -14.74 -6.04 19.58
C LEU A 89 -15.28 -4.93 18.67
N THR A 90 -14.89 -3.69 18.93
CA THR A 90 -15.15 -2.57 18.02
C THR A 90 -13.93 -2.41 17.09
N MET A 91 -14.07 -2.80 15.84
CA MET A 91 -13.04 -2.69 14.84
C MET A 91 -13.28 -1.48 13.95
N LYS A 92 -12.41 -0.47 14.01
CA LYS A 92 -12.37 0.61 13.03
C LYS A 92 -11.48 0.17 11.86
N GLY A 93 -11.89 0.44 10.62
CA GLY A 93 -11.12 0.11 9.42
C GLY A 93 -9.67 0.62 9.49
N ILE A 94 -8.76 -0.06 8.83
CA ILE A 94 -7.36 0.33 8.72
C ILE A 94 -7.21 1.14 7.44
N ASN A 95 -6.87 2.42 7.56
CA ASN A 95 -6.55 3.27 6.44
C ASN A 95 -5.03 3.38 6.29
N SER A 96 -4.56 3.42 5.07
CA SER A 96 -3.15 3.53 4.75
C SER A 96 -2.91 4.59 3.69
N VAL A 97 -1.85 5.37 3.88
CA VAL A 97 -1.34 6.33 2.89
C VAL A 97 0.08 5.93 2.53
N PRO A 98 0.29 5.06 1.53
CA PRO A 98 1.59 4.79 0.96
C PRO A 98 2.11 6.01 0.19
N ILE A 99 3.40 6.34 0.41
CA ILE A 99 4.19 7.28 -0.40
C ILE A 99 5.38 6.47 -0.90
N PHE A 100 5.55 6.37 -2.21
CA PHE A 100 6.48 5.41 -2.79
C PHE A 100 7.19 5.94 -4.03
N PHE A 101 8.37 5.40 -4.27
CA PHE A 101 9.05 5.41 -5.54
C PHE A 101 8.47 4.30 -6.43
N THR A 102 8.32 4.59 -7.72
CA THR A 102 7.83 3.63 -8.71
C THR A 102 8.78 3.52 -9.89
N THR A 103 8.89 2.34 -10.44
CA THR A 103 9.56 2.06 -11.72
C THR A 103 8.61 1.25 -12.59
N ARG A 104 8.59 1.55 -13.89
CA ARG A 104 7.74 0.88 -14.87
C ARG A 104 8.53 0.58 -16.13
N TYR A 105 8.48 -0.66 -16.58
CA TYR A 105 9.03 -1.10 -17.85
C TYR A 105 7.89 -1.41 -18.83
N ASN A 106 7.87 -0.72 -19.97
CA ASN A 106 6.87 -0.84 -21.01
C ASN A 106 7.38 -1.77 -22.12
N PHE A 107 6.62 -2.83 -22.43
CA PHE A 107 6.92 -3.73 -23.55
C PHE A 107 6.32 -3.15 -24.84
N LYS A 108 6.99 -2.12 -25.41
CA LYS A 108 6.55 -1.51 -26.66
C LYS A 108 6.49 -2.55 -27.78
N ASN A 109 5.42 -2.51 -28.55
CA ASN A 109 5.18 -3.39 -29.69
C ASN A 109 4.42 -2.64 -30.78
N ALA A 110 4.13 -3.28 -31.90
CA ALA A 110 3.38 -2.67 -33.01
C ALA A 110 1.87 -2.52 -32.75
N SER A 111 1.36 -2.99 -31.62
CA SER A 111 -0.05 -2.89 -31.23
C SER A 111 -0.33 -1.57 -30.51
N GLU A 112 -1.60 -1.14 -30.50
CA GLU A 112 -2.05 -0.04 -29.66
C GLU A 112 -2.09 -0.37 -28.16
N ILE A 113 -1.92 -1.66 -27.81
CA ILE A 113 -1.88 -2.13 -26.41
C ILE A 113 -0.43 -2.34 -26.04
N THR A 114 0.02 -1.62 -25.00
CA THR A 114 1.37 -1.73 -24.44
C THR A 114 1.30 -2.47 -23.09
N PRO A 115 1.76 -3.72 -23.00
CA PRO A 115 1.96 -4.40 -21.73
C PRO A 115 3.06 -3.72 -20.92
N TYR A 116 2.96 -3.80 -19.58
CA TYR A 116 4.01 -3.30 -18.70
C TYR A 116 4.14 -4.12 -17.41
N VAL A 117 5.29 -3.99 -16.79
CA VAL A 117 5.54 -4.40 -15.41
C VAL A 117 5.97 -3.20 -14.59
N LYS A 118 5.64 -3.18 -13.29
CA LYS A 118 6.02 -2.10 -12.39
C LYS A 118 6.48 -2.62 -11.05
N GLY A 119 7.30 -1.82 -10.36
CA GLY A 119 7.73 -2.07 -8.99
C GLY A 119 7.60 -0.81 -8.15
N ASN A 120 7.18 -0.97 -6.91
CA ASN A 120 6.98 0.11 -5.95
C ASN A 120 7.78 -0.16 -4.67
N LEU A 121 8.38 0.90 -4.10
CA LEU A 121 9.07 0.84 -2.82
C LEU A 121 8.91 2.16 -2.09
N GLY A 122 8.48 2.12 -0.82
CA GLY A 122 8.25 3.34 -0.06
C GLY A 122 7.89 3.11 1.40
N LEU A 123 7.17 4.06 1.94
CA LEU A 123 6.68 4.05 3.31
C LEU A 123 5.16 4.21 3.31
N ALA A 124 4.49 3.53 4.22
CA ALA A 124 3.06 3.69 4.44
C ALA A 124 2.79 4.31 5.81
N ILE A 125 2.00 5.37 5.81
CA ILE A 125 1.44 5.97 7.03
C ILE A 125 0.12 5.26 7.30
N ASN A 126 0.09 4.44 8.35
CA ASN A 126 -1.09 3.65 8.68
C ASN A 126 -1.84 4.29 9.85
N SER A 127 -3.15 4.26 9.77
CA SER A 127 -4.05 4.70 10.83
C SER A 127 -5.15 3.68 11.02
N GLY A 128 -5.34 3.27 12.25
CA GLY A 128 -6.38 2.31 12.63
C GLY A 128 -6.23 1.94 14.09
N LYS A 129 -7.35 1.61 14.72
CA LYS A 129 -7.41 1.20 16.12
C LYS A 129 -8.46 0.10 16.26
N VAL A 130 -8.07 -0.98 16.88
CA VAL A 130 -9.00 -2.01 17.34
C VAL A 130 -9.11 -1.90 18.86
N GLU A 131 -10.31 -1.78 19.36
CA GLU A 131 -10.59 -1.71 20.81
C GLU A 131 -11.58 -2.81 21.18
N SER A 132 -11.22 -3.57 22.20
CA SER A 132 -12.17 -4.44 22.89
C SER A 132 -12.73 -3.70 24.11
N LYS A 133 -14.04 -3.65 24.21
CA LYS A 133 -14.74 -3.12 25.37
C LYS A 133 -15.40 -4.26 26.14
N ASN A 134 -14.60 -5.07 26.82
CA ASN A 134 -15.13 -5.97 27.84
C ASN A 134 -15.12 -5.25 29.19
N LEU A 135 -16.14 -5.52 30.03
CA LEU A 135 -16.30 -4.91 31.34
C LEU A 135 -15.10 -5.10 32.29
N VAL A 136 -14.24 -6.06 32.01
CA VAL A 136 -13.13 -6.46 32.89
C VAL A 136 -11.74 -6.17 32.27
N ALA A 137 -11.62 -6.14 30.94
CA ALA A 137 -10.34 -5.92 30.25
C ALA A 137 -10.47 -4.91 29.13
N LYS A 138 -9.50 -3.98 29.03
CA LYS A 138 -9.37 -3.04 27.91
C LYS A 138 -8.20 -3.49 27.05
N GLU A 139 -8.49 -3.94 25.84
CA GLU A 139 -7.48 -4.27 24.85
C GLU A 139 -7.49 -3.22 23.74
N SER A 140 -6.32 -2.77 23.33
CA SER A 140 -6.20 -1.86 22.18
C SER A 140 -5.02 -2.23 21.30
N LEU A 141 -5.28 -2.31 19.98
CA LEU A 141 -4.26 -2.46 18.95
C LEU A 141 -4.16 -1.15 18.18
N LYS A 142 -2.94 -0.60 18.04
CA LYS A 142 -2.66 0.59 17.23
C LYS A 142 -1.71 0.22 16.11
N PHE A 143 -2.10 0.54 14.88
CA PHE A 143 -1.28 0.32 13.69
C PHE A 143 -0.46 1.56 13.38
N GLY A 144 0.86 1.39 13.25
CA GLY A 144 1.81 2.46 12.94
C GLY A 144 2.38 2.35 11.54
N SER A 145 3.17 3.34 11.17
CA SER A 145 3.85 3.41 9.86
C SER A 145 4.79 2.24 9.64
N GLY A 146 5.02 1.89 8.37
CA GLY A 146 5.90 0.81 7.97
C GLY A 146 6.41 0.94 6.55
N VAL A 147 7.06 -0.11 6.06
CA VAL A 147 7.57 -0.18 4.68
C VAL A 147 6.45 -0.64 3.76
N TYR A 148 6.37 0.00 2.60
CA TYR A 148 5.48 -0.36 1.51
C TYR A 148 6.29 -0.82 0.31
N TYR A 149 5.97 -1.97 -0.25
CA TYR A 149 6.59 -2.47 -1.48
C TYR A 149 5.61 -3.32 -2.27
N GLY A 150 5.82 -3.37 -3.58
CA GLY A 150 4.95 -4.17 -4.44
C GLY A 150 5.48 -4.33 -5.85
N ILE A 151 4.86 -5.26 -6.55
CA ILE A 151 5.05 -5.51 -7.96
C ILE A 151 3.70 -5.57 -8.66
N GLY A 152 3.67 -5.20 -9.92
CA GLY A 152 2.45 -5.27 -10.72
C GLY A 152 2.73 -5.47 -12.19
N THR A 153 1.71 -5.87 -12.91
CA THR A 153 1.69 -5.94 -14.37
C THR A 153 0.39 -5.34 -14.88
N GLY A 154 0.41 -4.82 -16.09
CA GLY A 154 -0.78 -4.20 -16.65
C GLY A 154 -0.70 -4.01 -18.14
N LEU A 155 -1.74 -3.40 -18.65
CA LEU A 155 -1.92 -3.05 -20.05
C LEU A 155 -2.27 -1.56 -20.14
N GLN A 156 -1.68 -0.88 -21.10
CA GLN A 156 -2.05 0.47 -21.47
C GLN A 156 -2.60 0.47 -22.89
N TYR A 157 -3.79 1.03 -23.06
CA TYR A 157 -4.41 1.30 -24.36
C TYR A 157 -4.65 2.80 -24.47
N LYS A 158 -3.86 3.47 -25.33
CA LYS A 158 -3.85 4.95 -25.40
C LYS A 158 -3.56 5.54 -24.00
N ASN A 159 -4.55 6.26 -23.45
CA ASN A 159 -4.46 6.88 -22.13
C ASN A 159 -5.06 6.00 -21.00
N PHE A 160 -5.75 4.91 -21.33
CA PHE A 160 -6.36 4.04 -20.34
C PHE A 160 -5.35 2.99 -19.87
N VAL A 161 -5.34 2.73 -18.57
CA VAL A 161 -4.50 1.70 -17.95
C VAL A 161 -5.36 0.74 -17.14
N ALA A 162 -4.99 -0.53 -17.17
CA ALA A 162 -5.52 -1.56 -16.29
C ALA A 162 -4.37 -2.37 -15.74
N ASP A 163 -4.32 -2.59 -14.43
CA ASP A 163 -3.25 -3.34 -13.80
C ASP A 163 -3.72 -4.30 -12.70
N LEU A 164 -2.89 -5.29 -12.46
CA LEU A 164 -2.96 -6.20 -11.34
C LEU A 164 -1.67 -6.05 -10.55
N SER A 165 -1.77 -5.68 -9.28
CA SER A 165 -0.63 -5.43 -8.41
C SER A 165 -0.73 -6.17 -7.09
N TYR A 166 0.39 -6.77 -6.67
CA TYR A 166 0.54 -7.32 -5.34
C TYR A 166 1.39 -6.38 -4.50
N ASN A 167 0.81 -5.83 -3.45
CA ASN A 167 1.44 -4.86 -2.57
C ASN A 167 1.48 -5.38 -1.15
N VAL A 168 2.59 -5.15 -0.47
CA VAL A 168 2.80 -5.49 0.94
C VAL A 168 3.05 -4.21 1.73
N ASN A 169 2.26 -4.03 2.77
CA ASN A 169 2.42 -2.96 3.74
C ASN A 169 2.82 -3.58 5.09
N THR A 170 4.05 -3.30 5.54
CA THR A 170 4.51 -3.72 6.85
C THR A 170 4.10 -2.67 7.87
N MET A 171 3.46 -3.10 8.96
CA MET A 171 2.95 -2.20 10.01
C MET A 171 3.61 -2.55 11.34
N ARG A 172 4.02 -1.53 12.10
CA ARG A 172 4.38 -1.71 13.50
C ARG A 172 3.11 -1.66 14.33
N THR A 173 2.71 -2.78 14.89
CA THR A 173 1.51 -2.90 15.73
C THR A 173 1.92 -2.83 17.20
N LYS A 174 1.26 -1.94 17.95
CA LYS A 174 1.39 -1.85 19.41
C LYS A 174 0.13 -2.44 20.03
N TYR A 175 0.30 -3.36 20.97
CA TYR A 175 -0.80 -3.84 21.78
C TYR A 175 -0.68 -3.32 23.21
N ASN A 176 -1.82 -3.01 23.81
CA ASN A 176 -1.96 -2.69 25.23
C ASN A 176 -3.08 -3.54 25.80
N PHE A 177 -2.73 -4.31 26.81
CA PHE A 177 -3.67 -5.10 27.59
C PHE A 177 -3.69 -4.55 29.00
N ASN A 178 -4.88 -4.21 29.51
CA ASN A 178 -5.04 -3.62 30.82
C ASN A 178 -6.22 -4.27 31.55
N MET A 179 -5.92 -4.95 32.64
CA MET A 179 -6.89 -5.51 33.60
C MET A 179 -6.61 -4.96 35.01
N PRO A 180 -7.58 -4.96 35.92
CA PRO A 180 -7.31 -4.62 37.32
C PRO A 180 -6.17 -5.47 37.91
N GLY A 181 -5.04 -4.83 38.27
CA GLY A 181 -3.86 -5.49 38.81
C GLY A 181 -2.87 -6.08 37.79
N TYR A 182 -3.15 -6.01 36.47
CA TYR A 182 -2.24 -6.50 35.44
C TYR A 182 -2.23 -5.60 34.19
N LYS A 183 -1.04 -5.18 33.79
CA LYS A 183 -0.84 -4.36 32.59
C LYS A 183 0.29 -4.96 31.74
N GLU A 184 0.00 -5.18 30.47
CA GLU A 184 0.97 -5.70 29.50
C GLU A 184 0.98 -4.83 28.24
N GLU A 185 2.15 -4.47 27.78
CA GLU A 185 2.37 -3.71 26.55
C GLU A 185 3.43 -4.37 25.72
N GLY A 186 3.18 -4.45 24.41
CA GLY A 186 4.17 -5.01 23.49
C GLY A 186 4.06 -4.45 22.08
N LYS A 187 5.00 -4.85 21.24
CA LYS A 187 5.08 -4.44 19.84
C LYS A 187 5.40 -5.65 18.98
N PHE A 188 4.71 -5.77 17.86
CA PHE A 188 5.00 -6.78 16.85
C PHE A 188 4.85 -6.20 15.45
N ASN A 189 5.38 -6.89 14.45
CA ASN A 189 5.25 -6.49 13.06
C ASN A 189 4.10 -7.26 12.40
N THR A 190 3.26 -6.54 11.67
CA THR A 190 2.18 -7.10 10.87
C THR A 190 2.46 -6.84 9.41
N ASN A 191 2.44 -7.87 8.56
CA ASN A 191 2.52 -7.71 7.12
C ASN A 191 1.13 -7.87 6.52
N HIS A 192 0.68 -6.83 5.81
CA HIS A 192 -0.60 -6.82 5.11
C HIS A 192 -0.34 -6.87 3.61
N GLY A 193 -0.56 -8.02 3.00
CA GLY A 193 -0.45 -8.26 1.56
C GLY A 193 -1.82 -8.14 0.88
N THR A 194 -1.88 -7.42 -0.25
CA THR A 194 -3.10 -7.23 -1.04
C THR A 194 -2.84 -7.46 -2.51
N LEU A 195 -3.72 -8.19 -3.17
CA LEU A 195 -3.80 -8.27 -4.62
C LEU A 195 -4.88 -7.30 -5.08
N THR A 196 -4.51 -6.28 -5.83
CA THR A 196 -5.39 -5.18 -6.25
C THR A 196 -5.53 -5.17 -7.77
N LEU A 197 -6.77 -5.13 -8.26
CA LEU A 197 -7.09 -4.86 -9.66
C LEU A 197 -7.42 -3.37 -9.79
N GLY A 198 -6.69 -2.65 -10.65
CA GLY A 198 -6.82 -1.22 -10.85
C GLY A 198 -7.16 -0.86 -12.30
N VAL A 199 -7.86 0.25 -12.45
CA VAL A 199 -8.06 0.92 -13.73
C VAL A 199 -7.79 2.40 -13.57
N GLY A 200 -7.28 3.05 -14.61
CA GLY A 200 -6.88 4.44 -14.50
C GLY A 200 -6.71 5.13 -15.85
N TYR A 201 -6.27 6.38 -15.75
CA TYR A 201 -6.01 7.24 -16.88
C TYR A 201 -4.64 7.91 -16.74
N SER A 202 -3.89 7.91 -17.82
CA SER A 202 -2.53 8.42 -17.93
C SER A 202 -2.53 9.69 -18.79
N PHE A 203 -2.03 10.79 -18.22
CA PHE A 203 -1.87 12.08 -18.90
C PHE A 203 -0.39 12.22 -19.25
N GLY A 204 -0.03 12.26 -20.53
CA GLY A 204 1.32 12.58 -21.02
C GLY A 204 1.42 14.06 -21.38
N PHE A 205 2.57 14.68 -21.10
CA PHE A 205 2.86 16.09 -21.43
C PHE A 205 4.06 16.18 -22.36
#